data_dc6a50003e94241bdcce620a369577e3
#
_entry.id   dc6a50003e94241bdcce620a369577e3
#
_cell.length_a   1.000
_cell.length_b   1.000
_cell.length_c   1.000
_cell.angle_alpha   90.00
_cell.angle_beta   90.00
_cell.angle_gamma   90.00
#
_symmetry.space_group_name_H-M   'P 1'
#
loop_
_entity.id
_entity.type
_entity.pdbx_description
1 polymer ?
#
loop_
_entity_poly.entity_id
_entity_poly.type
_entity_poly.pdbx_seq_one_letter_code
_entity_poly.pdbx_strand_id
1 'polypeptide(L)'
;LSIVTTRNLDGWIADTLQPSTAFSMQVKEAVGQICEFLKRNCFGDEIHVQKTVKGGSAGKGTALKKNSDADVVLFLSCLPSYEEQKKNRKVILDLIMIRLKACRESLQFNVHISEPKYKGPDNTPRSLSLTLSSKETGESIDVDILPAYDALGKDCRLAQGQAVLGWLSPPSHPTGQVTQDAPPNAEVYVRLLHACGQPGEFSPCFTELQKMFVKHYPAKLKNLLRLVKYWYKELLNPQYPNAHLPPKYALELLTIYAWQEATGSCESFDMAQGFRTVLELLSRHQEICIYWEKYYSLQHREIGDHVKRLLCSPRPVILDPADPTGILGQGKNWDLMAQAAASYCRSLPCVENVQPWNVEPARPVTIEVMQLSGTKLTMHVSPYTTIGQLKEMIQQHWGILPYTQRLAQQELGRSNIILQDCDTLATHGIFYNTTLGLLQTEPQKMQVFVNDKNRTTTYTVLPTDTVRQLKEQIQARQGPSANEQRLTYGSRELEDRHTLAYYDVKPMTIIYMLLRLRGGAGP
;
A
#
# COMPACT_ATOMS: atom_id res chain seq x y z
N LEU A 1 -20.51 3.76 18.47
CA LEU A 1 -19.80 2.51 18.16
C LEU A 1 -19.52 1.68 19.44
N SER A 2 -19.42 2.33 20.61
CA SER A 2 -19.17 1.67 21.91
C SER A 2 -20.22 0.64 22.35
N ILE A 3 -21.43 0.67 21.78
CA ILE A 3 -22.54 -0.25 22.08
C ILE A 3 -22.90 -1.16 20.91
N VAL A 4 -22.17 -1.04 19.77
CA VAL A 4 -22.46 -1.78 18.54
C VAL A 4 -21.71 -3.11 18.60
N THR A 5 -22.45 -4.21 18.43
CA THR A 5 -21.91 -5.56 18.39
C THR A 5 -21.71 -6.02 16.95
N THR A 6 -21.00 -7.14 16.74
CA THR A 6 -20.80 -7.73 15.41
C THR A 6 -22.13 -8.02 14.69
N ARG A 7 -23.17 -8.45 15.42
CA ARG A 7 -24.46 -8.84 14.85
C ARG A 7 -25.26 -7.67 14.25
N ASN A 8 -25.13 -6.49 14.84
CA ASN A 8 -25.91 -5.30 14.42
C ASN A 8 -25.06 -4.27 13.67
N LEU A 9 -23.79 -4.58 13.38
CA LEU A 9 -22.86 -3.63 12.78
C LEU A 9 -23.30 -3.17 11.38
N ASP A 10 -23.66 -4.09 10.48
CA ASP A 10 -24.12 -3.75 9.13
C ASP A 10 -25.35 -2.85 9.14
N GLY A 11 -26.36 -3.18 9.98
CA GLY A 11 -27.57 -2.36 10.16
C GLY A 11 -27.23 -0.98 10.73
N TRP A 12 -26.40 -0.93 11.75
CA TRP A 12 -25.97 0.34 12.35
C TRP A 12 -25.26 1.25 11.34
N ILE A 13 -24.40 0.70 10.48
CA ILE A 13 -23.73 1.45 9.41
C ILE A 13 -24.75 2.03 8.43
N ALA A 14 -25.72 1.20 7.99
CA ALA A 14 -26.75 1.63 7.05
C ALA A 14 -27.60 2.77 7.62
N ASP A 15 -28.02 2.66 8.87
CA ASP A 15 -28.92 3.64 9.51
C ASP A 15 -28.20 4.92 9.95
N THR A 16 -26.94 4.77 10.42
CA THR A 16 -26.22 5.86 11.08
C THR A 16 -25.24 6.57 10.15
N LEU A 17 -24.57 5.84 9.26
CA LEU A 17 -23.45 6.38 8.47
C LEU A 17 -23.81 6.69 7.02
N GLN A 18 -24.76 5.99 6.42
CA GLN A 18 -25.15 6.25 5.03
C GLN A 18 -25.99 7.52 4.94
N PRO A 19 -25.68 8.45 4.01
CA PRO A 19 -26.56 9.57 3.70
C PRO A 19 -27.90 9.07 3.15
N SER A 20 -28.97 9.82 3.43
CA SER A 20 -30.26 9.53 2.81
C SER A 20 -30.19 9.71 1.28
N THR A 21 -30.99 8.94 0.55
CA THR A 21 -31.08 9.07 -0.91
C THR A 21 -31.54 10.46 -1.31
N ALA A 22 -32.52 11.02 -0.55
CA ALA A 22 -33.04 12.36 -0.78
C ALA A 22 -31.95 13.43 -0.66
N PHE A 23 -31.16 13.40 0.43
CA PHE A 23 -30.07 14.35 0.63
C PHE A 23 -28.97 14.18 -0.43
N SER A 24 -28.61 12.95 -0.77
CA SER A 24 -27.62 12.67 -1.83
C SER A 24 -28.03 13.25 -3.19
N MET A 25 -29.32 13.18 -3.52
CA MET A 25 -29.87 13.79 -4.75
C MET A 25 -29.83 15.32 -4.70
N GLN A 26 -30.24 15.91 -3.55
CA GLN A 26 -30.19 17.37 -3.34
C GLN A 26 -28.75 17.92 -3.47
N VAL A 27 -27.77 17.24 -2.88
CA VAL A 27 -26.34 17.59 -2.99
C VAL A 27 -25.88 17.51 -4.45
N LYS A 28 -26.22 16.43 -5.13
CA LYS A 28 -25.85 16.24 -6.56
C LYS A 28 -26.40 17.35 -7.45
N GLU A 29 -27.64 17.73 -7.23
CA GLU A 29 -28.31 18.82 -7.94
C GLU A 29 -27.65 20.17 -7.64
N ALA A 30 -27.50 20.53 -6.36
CA ALA A 30 -26.88 21.79 -5.95
C ALA A 30 -25.45 21.96 -6.46
N VAL A 31 -24.61 20.92 -6.31
CA VAL A 31 -23.24 20.90 -6.86
C VAL A 31 -23.27 21.00 -8.39
N GLY A 32 -24.26 20.40 -9.04
CA GLY A 32 -24.47 20.52 -10.49
C GLY A 32 -24.75 21.97 -10.91
N GLN A 33 -25.69 22.63 -10.24
CA GLN A 33 -26.05 24.03 -10.53
C GLN A 33 -24.86 24.97 -10.27
N ILE A 34 -24.14 24.79 -9.18
CA ILE A 34 -22.93 25.58 -8.87
C ILE A 34 -21.88 25.40 -9.97
N CYS A 35 -21.60 24.18 -10.42
CA CYS A 35 -20.64 23.92 -11.49
C CYS A 35 -21.04 24.59 -12.81
N GLU A 36 -22.31 24.49 -13.20
CA GLU A 36 -22.80 25.14 -14.43
C GLU A 36 -22.75 26.66 -14.36
N PHE A 37 -23.10 27.24 -13.19
CA PHE A 37 -22.99 28.68 -12.98
C PHE A 37 -21.52 29.15 -13.08
N LEU A 38 -20.61 28.47 -12.41
CA LEU A 38 -19.19 28.78 -12.47
C LEU A 38 -18.62 28.64 -13.88
N LYS A 39 -19.08 27.63 -14.63
CA LYS A 39 -18.65 27.40 -15.99
C LYS A 39 -19.09 28.50 -16.96
N ARG A 40 -20.32 29.02 -16.79
CA ARG A 40 -20.89 30.01 -17.68
C ARG A 40 -20.62 31.44 -17.26
N ASN A 41 -20.58 31.73 -15.96
CA ASN A 41 -20.68 33.08 -15.42
C ASN A 41 -19.50 33.46 -14.51
N CYS A 42 -18.50 32.56 -14.31
CA CYS A 42 -17.44 32.81 -13.33
C CYS A 42 -16.40 33.81 -13.85
N PHE A 43 -16.00 33.68 -15.11
CA PHE A 43 -14.90 34.43 -15.68
C PHE A 43 -15.36 35.19 -16.94
N GLY A 44 -14.64 36.25 -17.27
CA GLY A 44 -14.86 36.95 -18.55
C GLY A 44 -14.40 36.14 -19.76
N ASP A 45 -14.47 36.71 -20.93
CA ASP A 45 -14.21 36.03 -22.22
C ASP A 45 -12.78 35.47 -22.36
N GLU A 46 -11.84 35.88 -21.49
CA GLU A 46 -10.44 35.47 -21.56
C GLU A 46 -10.15 34.17 -20.75
N ILE A 47 -10.99 33.81 -19.79
CA ILE A 47 -10.79 32.66 -18.91
C ILE A 47 -12.00 31.71 -19.01
N HIS A 48 -11.76 30.49 -19.47
CA HIS A 48 -12.79 29.49 -19.58
C HIS A 48 -12.60 28.33 -18.62
N VAL A 49 -13.69 27.85 -18.04
CA VAL A 49 -13.71 26.56 -17.34
C VAL A 49 -13.78 25.46 -18.38
N GLN A 50 -12.64 24.83 -18.63
CA GLN A 50 -12.51 23.76 -19.62
C GLN A 50 -13.26 22.51 -19.21
N LYS A 51 -13.19 22.20 -17.89
CA LYS A 51 -13.73 20.97 -17.32
C LYS A 51 -13.98 21.15 -15.84
N THR A 52 -15.01 20.49 -15.32
CA THR A 52 -15.25 20.33 -13.87
C THR A 52 -15.22 18.85 -13.50
N VAL A 53 -14.58 18.51 -12.40
CA VAL A 53 -14.56 17.14 -11.86
C VAL A 53 -15.11 17.16 -10.44
N LYS A 54 -16.09 16.30 -10.18
CA LYS A 54 -16.67 16.10 -8.85
C LYS A 54 -15.99 14.89 -8.20
N GLY A 55 -15.27 15.14 -7.12
CA GLY A 55 -14.50 14.16 -6.35
C GLY A 55 -14.92 14.09 -4.90
N GLY A 56 -13.94 13.82 -4.05
CA GLY A 56 -14.14 13.64 -2.61
C GLY A 56 -15.00 12.41 -2.28
N SER A 57 -15.47 12.33 -1.06
CA SER A 57 -16.27 11.19 -0.62
C SER A 57 -17.64 11.12 -1.30
N ALA A 58 -18.25 12.26 -1.65
CA ALA A 58 -19.49 12.30 -2.42
C ALA A 58 -19.31 11.75 -3.84
N GLY A 59 -18.23 12.14 -4.54
CA GLY A 59 -17.91 11.65 -5.88
C GLY A 59 -17.60 10.15 -5.94
N LYS A 60 -16.99 9.61 -4.89
CA LYS A 60 -16.65 8.18 -4.71
C LYS A 60 -17.85 7.33 -4.26
N GLY A 61 -18.91 7.94 -3.73
CA GLY A 61 -20.04 7.23 -3.13
C GLY A 61 -19.75 6.70 -1.72
N THR A 62 -18.81 7.33 -1.00
CA THR A 62 -18.38 6.96 0.36
C THR A 62 -18.65 8.06 1.39
N ALA A 63 -19.56 8.99 1.08
CA ALA A 63 -19.95 10.06 1.98
C ALA A 63 -20.60 9.53 3.25
N LEU A 64 -20.34 10.19 4.38
CA LEU A 64 -21.03 9.99 5.66
C LEU A 64 -22.26 10.89 5.73
N LYS A 65 -23.26 10.46 6.50
CA LYS A 65 -24.48 11.22 6.78
C LYS A 65 -24.20 12.59 7.41
N LYS A 66 -23.11 12.67 8.18
CA LYS A 66 -22.58 13.91 8.76
C LYS A 66 -21.09 13.99 8.53
N ASN A 67 -20.55 15.21 8.52
CA ASN A 67 -19.09 15.45 8.44
C ASN A 67 -18.42 14.84 7.21
N SER A 68 -19.02 14.95 6.05
CA SER A 68 -18.46 14.47 4.79
C SER A 68 -17.97 15.62 3.92
N ASP A 69 -17.33 15.28 2.81
CA ASP A 69 -16.71 16.21 1.88
C ASP A 69 -17.04 15.85 0.41
N ALA A 70 -17.16 16.89 -0.40
CA ALA A 70 -17.19 16.78 -1.86
C ALA A 70 -16.16 17.76 -2.42
N ASP A 71 -15.35 17.31 -3.37
CA ASP A 71 -14.40 18.16 -4.07
C ASP A 71 -14.94 18.51 -5.44
N VAL A 72 -14.88 19.78 -5.80
CA VAL A 72 -15.15 20.27 -7.15
C VAL A 72 -13.88 20.89 -7.69
N VAL A 73 -13.24 20.19 -8.62
CA VAL A 73 -12.03 20.69 -9.28
C VAL A 73 -12.43 21.42 -10.56
N LEU A 74 -11.97 22.65 -10.68
CA LEU A 74 -12.18 23.51 -11.86
C LEU A 74 -10.88 23.56 -12.68
N PHE A 75 -10.89 23.00 -13.87
CA PHE A 75 -9.78 23.11 -14.81
C PHE A 75 -9.95 24.35 -15.67
N LEU A 76 -9.01 25.29 -15.54
CA LEU A 76 -9.11 26.62 -16.13
C LEU A 76 -8.12 26.81 -17.28
N SER A 77 -8.56 27.49 -18.35
CA SER A 77 -7.71 27.78 -19.52
C SER A 77 -6.50 28.65 -19.21
N CYS A 78 -6.58 29.49 -18.17
CA CYS A 78 -5.48 30.35 -17.72
C CYS A 78 -4.42 29.63 -16.87
N LEU A 79 -4.57 28.33 -16.61
CA LEU A 79 -3.64 27.52 -15.85
C LEU A 79 -3.01 26.45 -16.76
N PRO A 80 -2.04 26.82 -17.62
CA PRO A 80 -1.43 25.86 -18.55
C PRO A 80 -0.38 24.96 -17.88
N SER A 81 0.10 25.32 -16.70
CA SER A 81 1.11 24.56 -15.93
C SER A 81 0.87 24.63 -14.43
N TYR A 82 1.59 23.79 -13.69
CA TYR A 82 1.58 23.80 -12.24
C TYR A 82 2.16 25.09 -11.66
N GLU A 83 3.21 25.65 -12.26
CA GLU A 83 3.84 26.90 -11.84
C GLU A 83 2.86 28.08 -11.95
N GLU A 84 2.13 28.18 -13.07
CA GLU A 84 1.10 29.19 -13.24
C GLU A 84 -0.07 29.00 -12.27
N GLN A 85 -0.46 27.76 -11.99
CA GLN A 85 -1.47 27.47 -10.97
C GLN A 85 -1.02 27.97 -9.60
N LYS A 86 0.23 27.70 -9.20
CA LYS A 86 0.78 28.12 -7.91
C LYS A 86 0.84 29.65 -7.78
N LYS A 87 1.28 30.32 -8.84
CA LYS A 87 1.41 31.78 -8.90
C LYS A 87 0.07 32.50 -8.83
N ASN A 88 -0.94 32.01 -9.57
CA ASN A 88 -2.21 32.70 -9.77
C ASN A 88 -3.32 32.18 -8.84
N ARG A 89 -3.08 31.18 -8.02
CA ARG A 89 -4.10 30.48 -7.21
C ARG A 89 -4.96 31.43 -6.39
N LYS A 90 -4.33 32.37 -5.66
CA LYS A 90 -5.07 33.29 -4.78
C LYS A 90 -6.00 34.20 -5.57
N VAL A 91 -5.51 34.82 -6.64
CA VAL A 91 -6.32 35.71 -7.50
C VAL A 91 -7.52 34.98 -8.09
N ILE A 92 -7.32 33.75 -8.53
CA ILE A 92 -8.39 32.91 -9.06
C ILE A 92 -9.40 32.54 -7.97
N LEU A 93 -8.95 32.21 -6.77
CA LEU A 93 -9.84 31.93 -5.64
C LEU A 93 -10.65 33.16 -5.25
N ASP A 94 -10.09 34.36 -5.29
CA ASP A 94 -10.80 35.60 -5.03
C ASP A 94 -11.92 35.83 -6.07
N LEU A 95 -11.67 35.59 -7.34
CA LEU A 95 -12.67 35.66 -8.39
C LEU A 95 -13.79 34.64 -8.19
N ILE A 96 -13.44 33.39 -7.87
CA ILE A 96 -14.40 32.33 -7.60
C ILE A 96 -15.24 32.68 -6.37
N MET A 97 -14.66 33.26 -5.33
CA MET A 97 -15.36 33.71 -4.12
C MET A 97 -16.49 34.67 -4.47
N ILE A 98 -16.20 35.71 -5.27
CA ILE A 98 -17.19 36.70 -5.72
C ILE A 98 -18.32 36.02 -6.51
N ARG A 99 -17.97 35.13 -7.41
CA ARG A 99 -18.96 34.42 -8.25
C ARG A 99 -19.81 33.44 -7.45
N LEU A 100 -19.25 32.76 -6.47
CA LEU A 100 -20.02 31.89 -5.58
C LEU A 100 -21.04 32.65 -4.73
N LYS A 101 -20.68 33.87 -4.26
CA LYS A 101 -21.64 34.75 -3.57
C LYS A 101 -22.80 35.13 -4.51
N ALA A 102 -22.49 35.56 -5.72
CA ALA A 102 -23.51 35.86 -6.73
C ALA A 102 -24.36 34.64 -7.12
N CYS A 103 -23.77 33.45 -7.20
CA CYS A 103 -24.49 32.19 -7.45
C CYS A 103 -25.52 31.90 -6.34
N ARG A 104 -25.16 32.07 -5.06
CA ARG A 104 -26.07 31.89 -3.94
C ARG A 104 -27.26 32.84 -3.96
N GLU A 105 -27.05 34.05 -4.40
CA GLU A 105 -28.09 35.09 -4.47
C GLU A 105 -29.01 34.89 -5.68
N SER A 106 -28.50 34.40 -6.78
CA SER A 106 -29.24 34.31 -8.06
C SER A 106 -29.97 33.00 -8.28
N LEU A 107 -29.57 31.90 -7.61
CA LEU A 107 -30.15 30.56 -7.79
C LEU A 107 -30.91 30.11 -6.53
N GLN A 108 -31.98 29.36 -6.80
CA GLN A 108 -32.74 28.68 -5.73
C GLN A 108 -32.19 27.26 -5.57
N PHE A 109 -31.96 26.89 -4.31
CA PHE A 109 -31.46 25.59 -3.93
C PHE A 109 -32.40 24.88 -2.95
N ASN A 110 -32.52 23.57 -3.10
CA ASN A 110 -33.24 22.71 -2.16
C ASN A 110 -32.52 22.53 -0.83
N VAL A 111 -31.24 22.92 -0.77
CA VAL A 111 -30.41 22.91 0.43
C VAL A 111 -30.00 24.33 0.80
N HIS A 112 -29.74 24.56 2.08
CA HIS A 112 -29.10 25.80 2.52
C HIS A 112 -27.60 25.76 2.14
N ILE A 113 -27.10 26.83 1.57
CA ILE A 113 -25.69 26.99 1.19
C ILE A 113 -25.05 28.05 2.10
N SER A 114 -24.02 27.69 2.85
CA SER A 114 -23.27 28.61 3.69
C SER A 114 -22.49 29.64 2.85
N GLU A 115 -22.02 30.70 3.49
CA GLU A 115 -21.04 31.58 2.84
C GLU A 115 -19.75 30.81 2.53
N PRO A 116 -19.17 31.02 1.33
CA PRO A 116 -17.89 30.43 0.97
C PRO A 116 -16.75 31.03 1.83
N LYS A 117 -15.85 30.16 2.28
CA LYS A 117 -14.69 30.52 3.10
C LYS A 117 -13.42 29.96 2.48
N TYR A 118 -12.29 30.65 2.67
CA TYR A 118 -11.00 30.11 2.28
C TYR A 118 -10.61 28.91 3.15
N LYS A 119 -10.01 27.90 2.55
CA LYS A 119 -9.46 26.71 3.21
C LYS A 119 -7.98 26.56 2.89
N GLY A 120 -7.18 26.39 3.92
CA GLY A 120 -5.72 26.34 3.84
C GLY A 120 -5.08 27.45 4.66
N PRO A 121 -3.74 27.61 4.60
CA PRO A 121 -3.05 28.71 5.28
C PRO A 121 -3.52 30.09 4.81
N ASP A 122 -3.68 31.04 5.72
CA ASP A 122 -4.21 32.38 5.43
C ASP A 122 -3.52 33.10 4.27
N ASN A 123 -2.20 32.92 4.15
CA ASN A 123 -1.40 33.56 3.08
C ASN A 123 -1.43 32.81 1.74
N THR A 124 -1.78 31.52 1.75
CA THR A 124 -1.79 30.65 0.56
C THR A 124 -2.97 29.69 0.59
N PRO A 125 -4.22 30.19 0.45
CA PRO A 125 -5.38 29.32 0.46
C PRO A 125 -5.31 28.35 -0.72
N ARG A 126 -5.81 27.11 -0.48
CA ARG A 126 -5.78 26.04 -1.49
C ARG A 126 -7.12 25.86 -2.19
N SER A 127 -8.20 26.15 -1.50
CA SER A 127 -9.58 25.98 -1.98
C SER A 127 -10.51 26.96 -1.31
N LEU A 128 -11.75 27.02 -1.82
CA LEU A 128 -12.88 27.61 -1.16
C LEU A 128 -13.78 26.50 -0.66
N SER A 129 -14.27 26.64 0.58
CA SER A 129 -15.18 25.68 1.20
C SER A 129 -16.53 26.33 1.47
N LEU A 130 -17.60 25.61 1.19
CA LEU A 130 -18.97 25.96 1.57
C LEU A 130 -19.67 24.69 2.07
N THR A 131 -20.67 24.89 2.94
CA THR A 131 -21.46 23.78 3.50
C THR A 131 -22.85 23.76 2.89
N LEU A 132 -23.26 22.61 2.38
CA LEU A 132 -24.63 22.32 1.96
C LEU A 132 -25.35 21.60 3.09
N SER A 133 -26.49 22.12 3.53
CA SER A 133 -27.28 21.55 4.64
C SER A 133 -28.73 21.35 4.25
N SER A 134 -29.26 20.16 4.52
CA SER A 134 -30.67 19.89 4.35
C SER A 134 -31.48 20.55 5.48
N LYS A 135 -32.55 21.27 5.13
CA LYS A 135 -33.47 21.89 6.09
C LYS A 135 -34.35 20.84 6.80
N GLU A 136 -34.56 19.68 6.18
CA GLU A 136 -35.48 18.65 6.62
C GLU A 136 -34.81 17.58 7.46
N THR A 137 -33.62 17.11 7.04
CA THR A 137 -32.98 15.93 7.65
C THR A 137 -31.84 16.28 8.60
N GLY A 138 -31.38 17.54 8.63
CA GLY A 138 -30.21 17.97 9.39
C GLY A 138 -28.89 17.39 8.88
N GLU A 139 -28.87 16.75 7.69
CA GLU A 139 -27.68 16.27 7.03
C GLU A 139 -26.92 17.44 6.41
N SER A 140 -25.59 17.36 6.42
CA SER A 140 -24.71 18.38 5.84
C SER A 140 -23.48 17.78 5.20
N ILE A 141 -22.94 18.50 4.21
CA ILE A 141 -21.70 18.14 3.52
C ILE A 141 -20.90 19.41 3.21
N ASP A 142 -19.58 19.34 3.40
CA ASP A 142 -18.68 20.39 2.97
C ASP A 142 -18.30 20.18 1.52
N VAL A 143 -18.34 21.26 0.74
CA VAL A 143 -17.95 21.28 -0.67
C VAL A 143 -16.73 22.16 -0.83
N ASP A 144 -15.63 21.58 -1.24
CA ASP A 144 -14.38 22.27 -1.52
C ASP A 144 -14.24 22.52 -3.03
N ILE A 145 -14.00 23.77 -3.41
CA ILE A 145 -13.82 24.18 -4.81
C ILE A 145 -12.36 24.52 -5.03
N LEU A 146 -11.72 23.79 -5.95
CA LEU A 146 -10.28 23.84 -6.21
C LEU A 146 -10.01 24.20 -7.67
N PRO A 147 -9.31 25.31 -7.95
CA PRO A 147 -8.78 25.57 -9.28
C PRO A 147 -7.53 24.71 -9.53
N ALA A 148 -7.44 24.11 -10.71
CA ALA A 148 -6.29 23.29 -11.09
C ALA A 148 -5.98 23.42 -12.58
N TYR A 149 -4.74 23.11 -12.97
CA TYR A 149 -4.40 22.90 -14.37
C TYR A 149 -4.74 21.45 -14.78
N ASP A 150 -5.08 21.25 -16.05
CA ASP A 150 -5.45 19.91 -16.55
C ASP A 150 -4.21 19.15 -17.03
N ALA A 151 -3.53 18.46 -16.07
CA ALA A 151 -2.37 17.64 -16.38
C ALA A 151 -2.69 16.46 -17.31
N LEU A 152 -3.93 15.96 -17.26
CA LEU A 152 -4.37 14.82 -18.07
C LEU A 152 -4.82 15.23 -19.48
N GLY A 153 -5.22 16.49 -19.71
CA GLY A 153 -5.58 17.09 -20.99
C GLY A 153 -6.49 16.26 -21.91
N LYS A 154 -7.04 16.87 -22.94
CA LYS A 154 -7.80 16.14 -23.97
C LYS A 154 -6.88 15.28 -24.86
N ASP A 155 -5.69 15.76 -25.16
CA ASP A 155 -4.75 15.10 -26.08
C ASP A 155 -4.08 13.86 -25.49
N CYS A 156 -3.95 13.77 -24.16
CA CYS A 156 -3.38 12.61 -23.47
C CYS A 156 -4.27 11.35 -23.57
N ARG A 157 -5.57 11.52 -23.80
CA ARG A 157 -6.53 10.41 -23.95
C ARG A 157 -6.68 9.91 -25.40
N LEU A 158 -6.44 10.78 -26.38
CA LEU A 158 -6.55 10.43 -27.81
C LEU A 158 -5.34 9.63 -28.32
N ALA A 159 -4.15 9.88 -27.78
CA ALA A 159 -2.94 9.16 -28.17
C ALA A 159 -2.93 7.67 -27.79
N GLN A 160 -3.72 7.26 -26.80
CA GLN A 160 -3.79 5.85 -26.37
C GLN A 160 -4.65 4.97 -27.30
N GLY A 161 -5.59 5.53 -28.04
CA GLY A 161 -6.38 4.78 -29.02
C GLY A 161 -5.57 4.27 -30.21
N GLN A 162 -4.40 4.86 -30.49
CA GLN A 162 -3.54 4.47 -31.62
C GLN A 162 -2.36 3.57 -31.25
N ALA A 163 -1.90 3.59 -30.00
CA ALA A 163 -0.73 2.82 -29.57
C ALA A 163 -1.02 1.36 -29.17
N VAL A 164 -2.28 1.01 -28.90
CA VAL A 164 -2.68 -0.37 -28.47
C VAL A 164 -2.93 -1.29 -29.66
N LEU A 165 -2.95 -0.79 -30.90
CA LEU A 165 -3.22 -1.59 -32.11
C LEU A 165 -2.05 -2.46 -32.60
N GLY A 166 -0.91 -2.47 -31.90
CA GLY A 166 0.30 -3.19 -32.35
C GLY A 166 0.52 -4.60 -31.82
N TRP A 167 -0.11 -5.03 -30.72
CA TRP A 167 0.33 -6.26 -30.01
C TRP A 167 -0.75 -7.21 -29.46
N LEU A 168 -2.02 -7.04 -29.74
CA LEU A 168 -3.05 -8.03 -29.38
C LEU A 168 -4.06 -8.22 -30.51
N SER A 169 -4.34 -9.46 -30.84
CA SER A 169 -5.37 -9.88 -31.79
C SER A 169 -6.73 -9.25 -31.47
N PRO A 170 -7.53 -8.84 -32.46
CA PRO A 170 -8.73 -8.07 -32.23
C PRO A 170 -9.80 -8.86 -31.48
N PRO A 171 -10.40 -8.33 -30.39
CA PRO A 171 -11.66 -8.85 -29.89
C PRO A 171 -12.79 -8.44 -30.87
N SER A 172 -13.55 -9.44 -31.29
CA SER A 172 -14.72 -9.30 -32.10
C SER A 172 -15.84 -8.59 -31.33
N HIS A 173 -15.91 -7.25 -31.38
CA HIS A 173 -17.15 -6.46 -31.34
C HIS A 173 -16.80 -4.96 -31.36
N PRO A 174 -17.42 -4.16 -32.25
CA PRO A 174 -17.20 -2.72 -32.33
C PRO A 174 -18.24 -1.98 -31.49
N THR A 175 -17.88 -1.58 -30.28
CA THR A 175 -18.59 -0.51 -29.57
C THR A 175 -17.54 0.41 -28.95
N GLY A 176 -17.26 1.49 -29.68
CA GLY A 176 -16.32 2.54 -29.26
C GLY A 176 -16.86 3.37 -28.10
N GLN A 177 -16.80 2.86 -26.89
CA GLN A 177 -16.79 3.66 -25.68
C GLN A 177 -15.35 3.71 -25.17
N VAL A 178 -14.71 4.87 -25.35
CA VAL A 178 -13.47 5.20 -24.64
C VAL A 178 -13.79 5.11 -23.14
N THR A 179 -13.31 4.06 -22.49
CA THR A 179 -13.53 3.85 -21.06
C THR A 179 -12.85 4.98 -20.30
N GLN A 180 -13.61 5.76 -19.55
CA GLN A 180 -13.11 6.87 -18.71
C GLN A 180 -12.10 6.42 -17.64
N ASP A 181 -11.88 5.14 -17.49
CA ASP A 181 -11.00 4.49 -16.52
C ASP A 181 -9.69 3.95 -17.15
N ALA A 182 -9.34 4.42 -18.33
CA ALA A 182 -8.08 4.06 -18.98
C ALA A 182 -6.88 4.76 -18.30
N PRO A 183 -5.69 4.11 -18.21
CA PRO A 183 -4.50 4.75 -17.69
C PRO A 183 -4.12 5.97 -18.55
N PRO A 184 -3.64 7.08 -17.93
CA PRO A 184 -3.12 8.22 -18.68
C PRO A 184 -1.84 7.86 -19.44
N ASN A 185 -1.47 8.69 -20.41
CA ASN A 185 -0.18 8.56 -21.08
C ASN A 185 0.97 8.72 -20.06
N ALA A 186 1.95 7.83 -20.12
CA ALA A 186 3.12 7.83 -19.25
C ALA A 186 3.89 9.18 -19.24
N GLU A 187 3.92 9.87 -20.38
CA GLU A 187 4.55 11.19 -20.51
C GLU A 187 3.96 12.25 -19.56
N VAL A 188 2.69 12.12 -19.17
CA VAL A 188 2.07 13.00 -18.16
C VAL A 188 2.79 12.86 -16.82
N TYR A 189 2.99 11.62 -16.39
CA TYR A 189 3.69 11.34 -15.13
C TYR A 189 5.16 11.74 -15.17
N VAL A 190 5.84 11.49 -16.28
CA VAL A 190 7.24 11.90 -16.47
C VAL A 190 7.38 13.43 -16.33
N ARG A 191 6.51 14.20 -16.98
CA ARG A 191 6.51 15.68 -16.85
C ARG A 191 6.26 16.13 -15.41
N LEU A 192 5.36 15.49 -14.68
CA LEU A 192 5.10 15.82 -13.27
C LEU A 192 6.27 15.48 -12.36
N LEU A 193 6.95 14.37 -12.61
CA LEU A 193 8.17 14.00 -11.88
C LEU A 193 9.29 15.03 -12.09
N HIS A 194 9.40 15.61 -13.29
CA HIS A 194 10.39 16.65 -13.60
C HIS A 194 9.99 18.05 -13.08
N ALA A 195 8.71 18.28 -12.80
CA ALA A 195 8.24 19.58 -12.31
C ALA A 195 8.60 19.90 -10.85
N CYS A 196 9.28 18.98 -10.13
CA CYS A 196 9.78 19.18 -8.76
C CYS A 196 8.74 19.72 -7.77
N GLY A 197 7.47 19.32 -7.91
CA GLY A 197 6.41 19.69 -6.99
C GLY A 197 6.54 19.00 -5.62
N GLN A 198 5.88 19.57 -4.61
CA GLN A 198 5.78 18.91 -3.31
C GLN A 198 4.88 17.68 -3.40
N PRO A 199 5.15 16.60 -2.65
CA PRO A 199 4.30 15.42 -2.63
C PRO A 199 2.82 15.77 -2.36
N GLY A 200 1.90 15.27 -3.20
CA GLY A 200 0.46 15.50 -3.08
C GLY A 200 -0.05 16.82 -3.66
N GLU A 201 0.79 17.72 -4.15
CA GLU A 201 0.37 18.98 -4.79
C GLU A 201 -0.38 18.75 -6.11
N PHE A 202 -0.09 17.65 -6.79
CA PHE A 202 -0.75 17.28 -8.05
C PHE A 202 -2.07 16.51 -7.85
N SER A 203 -2.44 16.19 -6.61
CA SER A 203 -3.66 15.42 -6.29
C SER A 203 -4.93 15.97 -6.95
N PRO A 204 -5.19 17.30 -7.02
CA PRO A 204 -6.35 17.82 -7.72
C PRO A 204 -6.41 17.43 -9.20
N CYS A 205 -5.26 17.32 -9.88
CA CYS A 205 -5.19 16.91 -11.28
C CYS A 205 -5.69 15.48 -11.50
N PHE A 206 -5.52 14.61 -10.49
CA PHE A 206 -5.87 13.19 -10.54
C PHE A 206 -7.21 12.85 -9.88
N THR A 207 -7.99 13.85 -9.46
CA THR A 207 -9.28 13.65 -8.77
C THR A 207 -10.22 12.72 -9.53
N GLU A 208 -10.26 12.80 -10.86
CA GLU A 208 -11.09 11.91 -11.67
C GLU A 208 -10.65 10.45 -11.60
N LEU A 209 -9.34 10.18 -11.70
CA LEU A 209 -8.80 8.83 -11.58
C LEU A 209 -8.98 8.27 -10.17
N GLN A 210 -8.75 9.09 -9.14
CA GLN A 210 -8.98 8.70 -7.74
C GLN A 210 -10.45 8.35 -7.49
N LYS A 211 -11.38 9.14 -8.06
CA LYS A 211 -12.81 8.84 -8.02
C LYS A 211 -13.14 7.53 -8.71
N MET A 212 -12.65 7.34 -9.95
CA MET A 212 -12.92 6.13 -10.73
C MET A 212 -12.35 4.89 -10.07
N PHE A 213 -11.21 4.99 -9.39
CA PHE A 213 -10.60 3.90 -8.63
C PHE A 213 -11.54 3.34 -7.54
N VAL A 214 -12.36 4.17 -6.91
CA VAL A 214 -13.23 3.77 -5.79
C VAL A 214 -14.69 3.60 -6.20
N LYS A 215 -15.17 4.38 -7.17
CA LYS A 215 -16.60 4.51 -7.49
C LYS A 215 -17.29 3.19 -7.84
N HIS A 216 -16.59 2.28 -8.50
CA HIS A 216 -17.14 1.02 -8.99
C HIS A 216 -17.09 -0.13 -7.97
N TYR A 217 -16.49 0.07 -6.79
CA TYR A 217 -16.45 -0.95 -5.76
C TYR A 217 -17.84 -1.23 -5.16
N PRO A 218 -18.04 -2.44 -4.62
CA PRO A 218 -19.34 -2.86 -4.07
C PRO A 218 -19.83 -1.96 -2.93
N ALA A 219 -21.15 -1.87 -2.78
CA ALA A 219 -21.78 -1.08 -1.71
C ALA A 219 -21.31 -1.49 -0.31
N LYS A 220 -21.07 -2.79 -0.07
CA LYS A 220 -20.59 -3.29 1.20
C LYS A 220 -19.17 -2.81 1.52
N LEU A 221 -18.27 -2.77 0.54
CA LEU A 221 -16.94 -2.17 0.73
C LEU A 221 -17.04 -0.67 1.02
N LYS A 222 -17.92 0.06 0.34
CA LYS A 222 -18.15 1.48 0.62
C LYS A 222 -18.65 1.71 2.05
N ASN A 223 -19.42 0.78 2.59
CA ASN A 223 -19.83 0.79 4.00
C ASN A 223 -18.66 0.55 4.96
N LEU A 224 -17.73 -0.35 4.62
CA LEU A 224 -16.49 -0.52 5.39
C LEU A 224 -15.63 0.75 5.35
N LEU A 225 -15.51 1.40 4.20
CA LEU A 225 -14.83 2.69 4.07
C LEU A 225 -15.50 3.79 4.93
N ARG A 226 -16.84 3.80 5.00
CA ARG A 226 -17.58 4.72 5.89
C ARG A 226 -17.28 4.44 7.36
N LEU A 227 -17.24 3.19 7.76
CA LEU A 227 -16.94 2.78 9.14
C LEU A 227 -15.54 3.21 9.57
N VAL A 228 -14.52 2.94 8.73
CA VAL A 228 -13.13 3.37 8.98
C VAL A 228 -13.02 4.89 9.05
N LYS A 229 -13.70 5.61 8.15
CA LYS A 229 -13.74 7.08 8.15
C LYS A 229 -14.43 7.64 9.40
N TYR A 230 -15.53 7.02 9.84
CA TYR A 230 -16.21 7.37 11.08
C TYR A 230 -15.29 7.19 12.29
N TRP A 231 -14.63 6.04 12.39
CA TRP A 231 -13.65 5.80 13.44
C TRP A 231 -12.56 6.88 13.47
N TYR A 232 -12.02 7.23 12.29
CA TYR A 232 -11.01 8.28 12.18
C TYR A 232 -11.52 9.65 12.66
N LYS A 233 -12.71 10.06 12.22
CA LYS A 233 -13.24 11.40 12.48
C LYS A 233 -13.80 11.58 13.89
N GLU A 234 -14.56 10.58 14.37
CA GLU A 234 -15.35 10.71 15.59
C GLU A 234 -14.66 10.08 16.81
N LEU A 235 -13.76 9.13 16.61
CA LEU A 235 -13.08 8.45 17.70
C LEU A 235 -11.60 8.80 17.80
N LEU A 236 -10.89 8.88 16.71
CA LEU A 236 -9.45 9.14 16.70
C LEU A 236 -9.11 10.63 16.79
N ASN A 237 -9.62 11.45 15.87
CA ASN A 237 -9.32 12.89 15.83
C ASN A 237 -9.58 13.63 17.16
N PRO A 238 -10.71 13.39 17.89
CA PRO A 238 -10.96 14.05 19.15
C PRO A 238 -9.95 13.73 20.25
N GLN A 239 -9.28 12.58 20.17
CA GLN A 239 -8.23 12.20 21.13
C GLN A 239 -6.92 12.96 20.90
N TYR A 240 -6.67 13.37 19.66
CA TYR A 240 -5.40 14.00 19.24
C TYR A 240 -5.64 15.30 18.46
N PRO A 241 -6.27 16.31 19.04
CA PRO A 241 -6.72 17.50 18.31
C PRO A 241 -5.58 18.33 17.71
N ASN A 242 -4.38 18.23 18.27
CA ASN A 242 -3.18 18.95 17.81
C ASN A 242 -2.19 18.08 17.02
N ALA A 243 -2.53 16.81 16.77
CA ALA A 243 -1.65 15.92 16.03
C ALA A 243 -1.81 16.07 14.52
N HIS A 244 -0.72 15.88 13.80
CA HIS A 244 -0.75 15.78 12.34
C HIS A 244 -1.00 14.33 11.92
N LEU A 245 -2.25 13.88 12.05
CA LEU A 245 -2.64 12.52 11.69
C LEU A 245 -2.53 12.29 10.17
N PRO A 246 -2.27 11.02 9.75
CA PRO A 246 -2.29 10.66 8.34
C PRO A 246 -3.63 10.99 7.66
N PRO A 247 -3.63 11.27 6.34
CA PRO A 247 -4.86 11.65 5.64
C PRO A 247 -5.85 10.48 5.54
N LYS A 248 -7.14 10.79 5.59
CA LYS A 248 -8.23 9.80 5.42
C LYS A 248 -8.08 8.94 4.16
N TYR A 249 -7.55 9.52 3.09
CA TYR A 249 -7.35 8.83 1.84
C TYR A 249 -6.35 7.66 1.95
N ALA A 250 -5.32 7.80 2.79
CA ALA A 250 -4.42 6.68 3.09
C ALA A 250 -5.16 5.50 3.74
N LEU A 251 -6.13 5.78 4.62
CA LEU A 251 -6.97 4.75 5.25
C LEU A 251 -7.97 4.13 4.27
N GLU A 252 -8.51 4.93 3.34
CA GLU A 252 -9.34 4.40 2.25
C GLU A 252 -8.56 3.36 1.43
N LEU A 253 -7.35 3.70 1.02
CA LEU A 253 -6.49 2.80 0.23
C LEU A 253 -6.08 1.56 1.02
N LEU A 254 -5.74 1.68 2.29
CA LEU A 254 -5.41 0.54 3.15
C LEU A 254 -6.60 -0.42 3.30
N THR A 255 -7.81 0.14 3.44
CA THR A 255 -9.05 -0.65 3.52
C THR A 255 -9.34 -1.40 2.23
N ILE A 256 -9.18 -0.75 1.09
CA ILE A 256 -9.35 -1.37 -0.24
C ILE A 256 -8.33 -2.50 -0.43
N TYR A 257 -7.07 -2.24 -0.09
CA TYR A 257 -6.01 -3.24 -0.14
C TYR A 257 -6.34 -4.47 0.71
N ALA A 258 -6.74 -4.27 1.98
CA ALA A 258 -7.10 -5.36 2.88
C ALA A 258 -8.23 -6.21 2.32
N TRP A 259 -9.26 -5.59 1.77
CA TRP A 259 -10.38 -6.27 1.14
C TRP A 259 -9.97 -7.05 -0.12
N GLN A 260 -9.15 -6.45 -0.99
CA GLN A 260 -8.67 -7.11 -2.20
C GLN A 260 -7.84 -8.35 -1.88
N GLU A 261 -6.87 -8.22 -0.97
CA GLU A 261 -5.97 -9.33 -0.60
C GLU A 261 -6.71 -10.45 0.16
N ALA A 262 -7.58 -10.10 1.09
CA ALA A 262 -8.26 -11.10 1.91
C ALA A 262 -9.36 -11.86 1.18
N THR A 263 -10.12 -11.17 0.33
CA THR A 263 -11.36 -11.72 -0.25
C THR A 263 -11.26 -12.00 -1.75
N GLY A 264 -10.15 -11.65 -2.39
CA GLY A 264 -10.05 -11.67 -3.86
C GLY A 264 -11.07 -10.75 -4.53
N SER A 265 -11.40 -9.63 -3.90
CA SER A 265 -12.42 -8.67 -4.37
C SER A 265 -13.86 -9.23 -4.34
N CYS A 266 -14.16 -10.15 -3.44
CA CYS A 266 -15.51 -10.69 -3.27
C CYS A 266 -16.44 -9.64 -2.62
N GLU A 267 -17.66 -9.51 -3.15
CA GLU A 267 -18.66 -8.57 -2.63
C GLU A 267 -19.22 -9.00 -1.27
N SER A 268 -19.27 -10.29 -1.01
CA SER A 268 -19.73 -10.86 0.25
C SER A 268 -18.58 -11.08 1.21
N PHE A 269 -18.58 -10.39 2.34
CA PHE A 269 -17.58 -10.52 3.39
C PHE A 269 -18.14 -10.13 4.75
N ASP A 270 -17.45 -10.48 5.82
CA ASP A 270 -17.81 -10.08 7.19
C ASP A 270 -17.28 -8.66 7.48
N MET A 271 -18.19 -7.75 7.85
CA MET A 271 -17.88 -6.34 8.10
C MET A 271 -16.95 -6.17 9.31
N ALA A 272 -17.19 -6.93 10.36
CA ALA A 272 -16.39 -6.84 11.59
C ALA A 272 -14.97 -7.35 11.38
N GLN A 273 -14.80 -8.45 10.61
CA GLN A 273 -13.48 -8.93 10.21
C GLN A 273 -12.74 -7.89 9.37
N GLY A 274 -13.42 -7.25 8.42
CA GLY A 274 -12.82 -6.20 7.59
C GLY A 274 -12.33 -5.03 8.43
N PHE A 275 -13.16 -4.55 9.34
CA PHE A 275 -12.81 -3.45 10.23
C PHE A 275 -11.67 -3.83 11.20
N ARG A 276 -11.74 -5.01 11.80
CA ARG A 276 -10.68 -5.56 12.66
C ARG A 276 -9.35 -5.62 11.91
N THR A 277 -9.36 -6.08 10.67
CA THR A 277 -8.15 -6.20 9.84
C THR A 277 -7.51 -4.84 9.59
N VAL A 278 -8.30 -3.81 9.28
CA VAL A 278 -7.77 -2.45 9.07
C VAL A 278 -7.10 -1.92 10.34
N LEU A 279 -7.73 -2.10 11.50
CA LEU A 279 -7.15 -1.69 12.78
C LEU A 279 -5.85 -2.45 13.12
N GLU A 280 -5.81 -3.75 12.84
CA GLU A 280 -4.58 -4.56 13.02
C GLU A 280 -3.45 -4.11 12.08
N LEU A 281 -3.75 -3.83 10.82
CA LEU A 281 -2.75 -3.30 9.88
C LEU A 281 -2.23 -1.94 10.32
N LEU A 282 -3.09 -1.04 10.81
CA LEU A 282 -2.67 0.25 11.35
C LEU A 282 -1.77 0.09 12.58
N SER A 283 -2.03 -0.89 13.45
CA SER A 283 -1.16 -1.18 14.59
C SER A 283 0.23 -1.68 14.19
N ARG A 284 0.35 -2.25 12.99
CA ARG A 284 1.60 -2.69 12.36
C ARG A 284 2.08 -1.74 11.26
N HIS A 285 1.86 -0.44 11.43
CA HIS A 285 2.16 0.58 10.40
C HIS A 285 3.61 0.56 9.90
N GLN A 286 4.55 0.13 10.73
CA GLN A 286 5.98 0.02 10.37
C GLN A 286 6.29 -1.08 9.35
N GLU A 287 5.30 -1.88 8.97
CA GLU A 287 5.43 -2.93 7.96
C GLU A 287 4.63 -2.62 6.69
N ILE A 288 3.77 -1.60 6.71
CA ILE A 288 2.87 -1.27 5.59
C ILE A 288 3.68 -0.80 4.38
N CYS A 289 3.50 -1.51 3.25
CA CYS A 289 4.02 -1.12 1.95
C CYS A 289 3.03 -1.56 0.86
N ILE A 290 2.17 -0.64 0.42
CA ILE A 290 1.11 -0.93 -0.55
C ILE A 290 1.12 0.06 -1.72
N TYR A 291 0.81 -0.46 -2.90
CA TYR A 291 0.73 0.29 -4.15
C TYR A 291 -0.12 -0.49 -5.17
N TRP A 292 -0.49 0.17 -6.27
CA TRP A 292 -1.22 -0.41 -7.40
C TRP A 292 -0.56 -0.03 -8.72
N GLU A 293 -0.65 -0.92 -9.71
CA GLU A 293 -0.20 -0.69 -11.08
C GLU A 293 -1.39 -0.52 -12.03
N LYS A 294 -2.41 0.23 -11.59
CA LYS A 294 -3.61 0.44 -12.41
C LYS A 294 -3.43 1.55 -13.45
N TYR A 295 -2.88 2.69 -13.05
CA TYR A 295 -2.76 3.87 -13.90
C TYR A 295 -1.34 4.19 -14.32
N TYR A 296 -0.35 3.58 -13.69
CA TYR A 296 1.06 3.65 -14.08
C TYR A 296 1.71 2.29 -13.90
N SER A 297 2.82 2.06 -14.62
CA SER A 297 3.54 0.78 -14.61
C SER A 297 4.95 0.94 -14.08
N LEU A 298 5.38 0.01 -13.23
CA LEU A 298 6.76 -0.09 -12.76
C LEU A 298 7.72 -0.55 -13.88
N GLN A 299 7.20 -1.02 -15.02
CA GLN A 299 7.98 -1.37 -16.21
C GLN A 299 8.46 -0.14 -16.99
N HIS A 300 7.79 1.02 -16.82
CA HIS A 300 8.25 2.27 -17.42
C HIS A 300 9.53 2.74 -16.71
N ARG A 301 10.58 3.03 -17.48
CA ARG A 301 11.90 3.32 -16.94
C ARG A 301 11.88 4.41 -15.86
N GLU A 302 11.44 5.62 -16.22
CA GLU A 302 11.49 6.77 -15.30
C GLU A 302 10.47 6.65 -14.17
N ILE A 303 9.23 6.28 -14.47
CA ILE A 303 8.17 6.08 -13.47
C ILE A 303 8.54 4.91 -12.56
N GLY A 304 8.98 3.79 -13.14
CA GLY A 304 9.37 2.60 -12.40
C GLY A 304 10.54 2.88 -11.45
N ASP A 305 11.59 3.55 -11.91
CA ASP A 305 12.75 3.92 -11.08
C ASP A 305 12.35 4.84 -9.93
N HIS A 306 11.44 5.79 -10.18
CA HIS A 306 10.93 6.69 -9.14
C HIS A 306 10.10 5.93 -8.10
N VAL A 307 9.13 5.12 -8.53
CA VAL A 307 8.26 4.34 -7.63
C VAL A 307 9.06 3.34 -6.82
N LYS A 308 10.00 2.62 -7.42
CA LYS A 308 10.89 1.69 -6.72
C LYS A 308 11.70 2.37 -5.62
N ARG A 309 12.18 3.59 -5.86
CA ARG A 309 12.84 4.39 -4.81
C ARG A 309 11.88 4.74 -3.67
N LEU A 310 10.62 5.14 -3.98
CA LEU A 310 9.62 5.40 -2.96
C LEU A 310 9.29 4.16 -2.13
N LEU A 311 9.23 2.98 -2.74
CA LEU A 311 8.96 1.71 -2.05
C LEU A 311 10.07 1.34 -1.05
N CYS A 312 11.28 1.86 -1.20
CA CYS A 312 12.38 1.67 -0.25
C CYS A 312 12.41 2.71 0.88
N SER A 313 11.46 3.66 0.92
CA SER A 313 11.38 4.69 1.96
C SER A 313 10.98 4.11 3.32
N PRO A 314 11.23 4.83 4.43
CA PRO A 314 10.76 4.42 5.76
C PRO A 314 9.25 4.18 5.78
N ARG A 315 8.82 3.13 6.50
CA ARG A 315 7.41 2.73 6.59
C ARG A 315 6.60 3.67 7.49
N PRO A 316 5.30 3.80 7.26
CA PRO A 316 4.50 3.15 6.21
C PRO A 316 4.69 3.79 4.84
N VAL A 317 4.56 3.00 3.78
CA VAL A 317 4.51 3.46 2.40
C VAL A 317 3.16 3.11 1.80
N ILE A 318 2.37 4.11 1.49
CA ILE A 318 1.09 3.98 0.79
C ILE A 318 1.15 4.90 -0.42
N LEU A 319 1.13 4.32 -1.61
CA LEU A 319 1.15 5.06 -2.86
C LEU A 319 -0.26 5.18 -3.44
N ASP A 320 -0.60 6.40 -3.88
CA ASP A 320 -1.84 6.65 -4.60
C ASP A 320 -1.82 5.92 -5.95
N PRO A 321 -2.82 5.10 -6.28
CA PRO A 321 -2.90 4.45 -7.58
C PRO A 321 -2.95 5.44 -8.76
N ALA A 322 -3.37 6.69 -8.51
CA ALA A 322 -3.49 7.73 -9.54
C ALA A 322 -2.29 8.69 -9.58
N ASP A 323 -1.54 8.83 -8.48
CA ASP A 323 -0.45 9.80 -8.34
C ASP A 323 0.80 9.15 -7.75
N PRO A 324 1.81 8.81 -8.56
CA PRO A 324 3.05 8.18 -8.10
C PRO A 324 4.07 9.19 -7.54
N THR A 325 3.75 10.48 -7.45
CA THR A 325 4.75 11.52 -7.13
C THR A 325 5.19 11.55 -5.68
N GLY A 326 4.45 10.94 -4.76
CA GLY A 326 4.79 10.93 -3.34
C GLY A 326 4.10 9.85 -2.52
N ILE A 327 4.44 9.81 -1.24
CA ILE A 327 3.91 8.85 -0.26
C ILE A 327 2.82 9.53 0.56
N LEU A 328 1.65 8.92 0.63
CA LEU A 328 0.53 9.43 1.44
C LEU A 328 0.85 9.36 2.93
N GLY A 329 0.67 10.48 3.62
CA GLY A 329 0.89 10.57 5.06
C GLY A 329 2.35 10.48 5.50
N GLN A 330 3.31 10.70 4.61
CA GLN A 330 4.72 10.74 4.97
C GLN A 330 4.99 11.83 6.02
N GLY A 331 5.73 11.46 7.08
CA GLY A 331 6.06 12.37 8.18
C GLY A 331 4.88 12.71 9.11
N LYS A 332 3.75 12.03 9.00
CA LYS A 332 2.60 12.20 9.89
C LYS A 332 2.71 11.30 11.14
N ASN A 333 1.83 11.57 12.12
CA ASN A 333 1.81 10.83 13.40
C ASN A 333 1.12 9.46 13.25
N TRP A 334 1.75 8.55 12.54
CA TRP A 334 1.27 7.18 12.38
C TRP A 334 1.30 6.37 13.68
N ASP A 335 2.26 6.66 14.54
CA ASP A 335 2.44 6.06 15.86
C ASP A 335 1.21 6.27 16.76
N LEU A 336 0.67 7.49 16.80
CA LEU A 336 -0.55 7.80 17.56
C LEU A 336 -1.77 7.05 17.01
N MET A 337 -1.91 7.00 15.69
CA MET A 337 -2.96 6.22 15.04
C MET A 337 -2.83 4.73 15.34
N ALA A 338 -1.62 4.18 15.30
CA ALA A 338 -1.35 2.79 15.59
C ALA A 338 -1.68 2.41 17.04
N GLN A 339 -1.31 3.25 18.01
CA GLN A 339 -1.64 3.07 19.43
C GLN A 339 -3.16 3.05 19.64
N ALA A 340 -3.86 4.01 19.03
CA ALA A 340 -5.32 4.06 19.11
C ALA A 340 -5.96 2.83 18.45
N ALA A 341 -5.52 2.43 17.27
CA ALA A 341 -6.04 1.25 16.57
C ALA A 341 -5.86 -0.02 17.42
N ALA A 342 -4.69 -0.23 18.01
CA ALA A 342 -4.42 -1.35 18.92
C ALA A 342 -5.31 -1.33 20.17
N SER A 343 -5.60 -0.15 20.72
CA SER A 343 -6.52 0.01 21.85
C SER A 343 -7.94 -0.34 21.46
N TYR A 344 -8.42 0.17 20.33
CA TYR A 344 -9.78 -0.09 19.84
C TYR A 344 -10.03 -1.55 19.45
N CYS A 345 -9.01 -2.27 19.00
CA CYS A 345 -9.08 -3.71 18.78
C CYS A 345 -9.49 -4.49 20.06
N ARG A 346 -9.17 -3.96 21.22
CA ARG A 346 -9.45 -4.59 22.53
C ARG A 346 -10.70 -4.05 23.23
N SER A 347 -11.21 -2.90 22.81
CA SER A 347 -12.26 -2.17 23.55
C SER A 347 -13.58 -2.01 22.80
N LEU A 348 -13.58 -2.13 21.45
CA LEU A 348 -14.81 -2.02 20.68
C LEU A 348 -15.56 -3.35 20.61
N PRO A 349 -16.82 -3.43 21.09
CA PRO A 349 -17.57 -4.70 21.10
C PRO A 349 -17.79 -5.32 19.72
N CYS A 350 -17.72 -4.51 18.66
CA CYS A 350 -17.88 -5.00 17.29
C CYS A 350 -16.63 -5.69 16.73
N VAL A 351 -15.47 -5.60 17.40
CA VAL A 351 -14.20 -6.18 16.89
C VAL A 351 -13.35 -6.91 17.95
N GLU A 352 -13.60 -6.76 19.25
CA GLU A 352 -12.72 -7.27 20.33
C GLU A 352 -12.46 -8.79 20.26
N ASN A 353 -13.48 -9.58 19.89
CA ASN A 353 -13.41 -11.03 19.78
C ASN A 353 -13.44 -11.53 18.32
N VAL A 354 -13.15 -10.67 17.36
CA VAL A 354 -13.21 -10.97 15.94
C VAL A 354 -11.82 -11.31 15.43
N GLN A 355 -11.71 -12.44 14.72
CA GLN A 355 -10.44 -12.79 14.04
C GLN A 355 -10.27 -11.91 12.80
N PRO A 356 -9.12 -11.23 12.63
CA PRO A 356 -8.84 -10.49 11.41
C PRO A 356 -8.67 -11.43 10.22
N TRP A 357 -8.80 -10.90 9.02
CA TRP A 357 -8.35 -11.58 7.83
C TRP A 357 -6.82 -11.79 7.87
N ASN A 358 -6.35 -12.83 7.20
CA ASN A 358 -4.92 -13.04 7.01
C ASN A 358 -4.41 -12.17 5.85
N VAL A 359 -4.00 -10.95 6.16
CA VAL A 359 -3.49 -9.96 5.20
C VAL A 359 -2.09 -9.52 5.61
N GLU A 360 -1.15 -9.67 4.70
CA GLU A 360 0.21 -9.16 4.90
C GLU A 360 0.23 -7.63 4.75
N PRO A 361 0.91 -6.89 5.66
CA PRO A 361 0.96 -5.43 5.59
C PRO A 361 1.74 -4.89 4.38
N ALA A 362 2.70 -5.65 3.86
CA ALA A 362 3.33 -5.35 2.58
C ALA A 362 2.66 -6.15 1.46
N ARG A 363 2.39 -5.50 0.33
CA ARG A 363 1.84 -6.16 -0.84
C ARG A 363 2.72 -7.34 -1.25
N PRO A 364 2.16 -8.57 -1.38
CA PRO A 364 2.90 -9.72 -1.86
C PRO A 364 3.52 -9.45 -3.23
N VAL A 365 4.72 -9.98 -3.45
CA VAL A 365 5.46 -9.84 -4.70
C VAL A 365 5.50 -11.17 -5.44
N THR A 366 5.50 -11.11 -6.77
CA THR A 366 5.74 -12.25 -7.63
C THR A 366 7.24 -12.36 -7.89
N ILE A 367 7.85 -13.43 -7.41
CA ILE A 367 9.25 -13.76 -7.68
C ILE A 367 9.31 -14.85 -8.74
N GLU A 368 9.96 -14.54 -9.86
CA GLU A 368 10.26 -15.50 -10.90
C GLU A 368 11.72 -15.95 -10.74
N VAL A 369 11.94 -17.21 -10.37
CA VAL A 369 13.28 -17.79 -10.28
C VAL A 369 13.61 -18.47 -11.61
N MET A 370 14.72 -18.09 -12.23
CA MET A 370 15.17 -18.60 -13.52
C MET A 370 16.48 -19.36 -13.40
N GLN A 371 16.48 -20.62 -13.83
CA GLN A 371 17.70 -21.43 -13.97
C GLN A 371 18.44 -21.06 -15.26
N LEU A 372 19.73 -21.40 -15.33
CA LEU A 372 20.53 -21.25 -16.55
C LEU A 372 19.95 -22.01 -17.76
N SER A 373 19.23 -23.10 -17.51
CA SER A 373 18.51 -23.86 -18.53
C SER A 373 17.32 -23.11 -19.16
N GLY A 374 16.92 -21.97 -18.57
CA GLY A 374 15.70 -21.25 -18.94
C GLY A 374 14.44 -21.73 -18.21
N THR A 375 14.53 -22.76 -17.35
CA THR A 375 13.40 -23.22 -16.54
C THR A 375 13.05 -22.17 -15.50
N LYS A 376 11.75 -21.90 -15.35
CA LYS A 376 11.21 -20.84 -14.48
C LYS A 376 10.32 -21.41 -13.39
N LEU A 377 10.39 -20.82 -12.21
CA LEU A 377 9.47 -21.05 -11.09
C LEU A 377 8.91 -19.72 -10.62
N THR A 378 7.60 -19.59 -10.60
CA THR A 378 6.90 -18.39 -10.15
C THR A 378 6.36 -18.61 -8.74
N MET A 379 6.70 -17.72 -7.83
CA MET A 379 6.26 -17.75 -6.44
C MET A 379 5.64 -16.41 -6.04
N HIS A 380 4.56 -16.46 -5.24
CA HIS A 380 3.92 -15.28 -4.64
C HIS A 380 4.27 -15.26 -3.16
N VAL A 381 5.07 -14.29 -2.74
CA VAL A 381 5.64 -14.24 -1.38
C VAL A 381 5.59 -12.83 -0.80
N SER A 382 5.63 -12.73 0.53
CA SER A 382 5.82 -11.45 1.21
C SER A 382 7.23 -10.89 0.96
N PRO A 383 7.40 -9.57 0.80
CA PRO A 383 8.71 -8.93 0.78
C PRO A 383 9.56 -9.21 2.02
N TYR A 384 8.94 -9.60 3.12
CA TYR A 384 9.64 -9.98 4.37
C TYR A 384 10.04 -11.44 4.44
N THR A 385 9.81 -12.22 3.38
CA THR A 385 10.32 -13.59 3.24
C THR A 385 11.84 -13.56 3.16
N THR A 386 12.51 -14.43 3.93
CA THR A 386 13.96 -14.57 3.88
C THR A 386 14.41 -15.33 2.62
N ILE A 387 15.62 -15.07 2.20
CA ILE A 387 16.21 -15.79 1.06
C ILE A 387 16.33 -17.28 1.38
N GLY A 388 16.65 -17.63 2.64
CA GLY A 388 16.65 -19.03 3.10
C GLY A 388 15.29 -19.70 2.89
N GLN A 389 14.18 -19.04 3.26
CA GLN A 389 12.83 -19.55 3.02
C GLN A 389 12.51 -19.71 1.54
N LEU A 390 12.96 -18.78 0.68
CA LEU A 390 12.83 -18.94 -0.78
C LEU A 390 13.56 -20.17 -1.29
N LYS A 391 14.78 -20.43 -0.79
CA LYS A 391 15.56 -21.62 -1.17
C LYS A 391 14.88 -22.91 -0.74
N GLU A 392 14.22 -22.93 0.42
CA GLU A 392 13.41 -24.07 0.86
C GLU A 392 12.21 -24.31 -0.05
N MET A 393 11.52 -23.25 -0.48
CA MET A 393 10.42 -23.33 -1.44
C MET A 393 10.90 -23.86 -2.80
N ILE A 394 12.08 -23.43 -3.28
CA ILE A 394 12.70 -23.94 -4.51
C ILE A 394 13.03 -25.42 -4.36
N GLN A 395 13.54 -25.86 -3.21
CA GLN A 395 13.80 -27.27 -2.92
C GLN A 395 12.52 -28.10 -3.02
N GLN A 396 11.40 -27.63 -2.47
CA GLN A 396 10.13 -28.34 -2.53
C GLN A 396 9.64 -28.56 -3.98
N HIS A 397 9.92 -27.61 -4.88
CA HIS A 397 9.46 -27.69 -6.27
C HIS A 397 10.45 -28.39 -7.20
N TRP A 398 11.75 -28.18 -7.02
CA TRP A 398 12.79 -28.66 -7.93
C TRP A 398 13.73 -29.70 -7.32
N GLY A 399 13.65 -29.95 -6.01
CA GLY A 399 14.52 -30.88 -5.32
C GLY A 399 15.97 -30.38 -5.16
N ILE A 400 16.27 -29.10 -5.48
CA ILE A 400 17.60 -28.50 -5.39
C ILE A 400 17.85 -28.12 -3.92
N LEU A 401 18.90 -28.68 -3.34
CA LEU A 401 19.22 -28.46 -1.93
C LEU A 401 19.63 -27.00 -1.66
N PRO A 402 19.11 -26.33 -0.60
CA PRO A 402 19.33 -24.91 -0.34
C PRO A 402 20.80 -24.49 -0.31
N TYR A 403 21.67 -25.30 0.29
CA TYR A 403 23.10 -25.00 0.40
C TYR A 403 23.87 -25.06 -0.93
N THR A 404 23.25 -25.60 -2.01
CA THR A 404 23.80 -25.58 -3.37
C THR A 404 23.23 -24.44 -4.20
N GLN A 405 22.21 -23.73 -3.70
CA GLN A 405 21.58 -22.64 -4.42
C GLN A 405 22.32 -21.31 -4.20
N ARG A 406 22.51 -20.58 -5.27
CA ARG A 406 22.93 -19.17 -5.26
C ARG A 406 21.89 -18.35 -6.00
N LEU A 407 21.17 -17.49 -5.29
CA LEU A 407 20.20 -16.58 -5.87
C LEU A 407 20.84 -15.22 -6.08
N ALA A 408 20.65 -14.66 -7.26
CA ALA A 408 21.16 -13.35 -7.62
C ALA A 408 20.05 -12.47 -8.19
N GLN A 409 20.04 -11.21 -7.79
CA GLN A 409 19.21 -10.19 -8.41
C GLN A 409 19.88 -9.71 -9.69
N GLN A 410 19.14 -9.79 -10.81
CA GLN A 410 19.60 -9.30 -12.11
C GLN A 410 19.05 -7.87 -12.31
N GLU A 411 19.91 -6.87 -12.16
CA GLU A 411 19.61 -5.50 -12.57
C GLU A 411 20.36 -5.16 -13.86
N LEU A 412 19.63 -4.65 -14.85
CA LEU A 412 20.23 -4.14 -16.10
C LEU A 412 21.25 -3.02 -15.79
N GLY A 413 22.53 -3.29 -16.05
CA GLY A 413 23.61 -2.31 -15.89
C GLY A 413 24.32 -2.29 -14.53
N ARG A 414 24.01 -3.22 -13.62
CA ARG A 414 24.72 -3.42 -12.34
C ARG A 414 25.27 -4.84 -12.24
N SER A 415 26.33 -5.01 -11.43
CA SER A 415 26.84 -6.34 -11.10
C SER A 415 25.78 -7.14 -10.34
N ASN A 416 25.63 -8.42 -10.68
CA ASN A 416 24.71 -9.31 -9.97
C ASN A 416 25.04 -9.37 -8.47
N ILE A 417 24.05 -9.09 -7.65
CA ILE A 417 24.18 -9.17 -6.19
C ILE A 417 23.70 -10.56 -5.76
N ILE A 418 24.60 -11.32 -5.10
CA ILE A 418 24.25 -12.60 -4.50
C ILE A 418 23.53 -12.34 -3.19
N LEU A 419 22.31 -12.89 -3.06
CA LEU A 419 21.45 -12.72 -1.91
C LEU A 419 21.84 -13.68 -0.79
N GLN A 420 21.92 -13.18 0.45
CA GLN A 420 22.29 -13.97 1.63
C GLN A 420 21.06 -14.58 2.30
N ASP A 421 21.18 -15.77 2.87
CA ASP A 421 20.06 -16.54 3.42
C ASP A 421 19.33 -15.85 4.57
N CYS A 422 20.04 -15.08 5.40
CA CYS A 422 19.48 -14.36 6.55
C CYS A 422 18.74 -13.08 6.15
N ASP A 423 18.98 -12.56 4.93
CA ASP A 423 18.35 -11.35 4.46
C ASP A 423 16.91 -11.63 3.99
N THR A 424 16.07 -10.61 4.03
CA THR A 424 14.74 -10.65 3.42
C THR A 424 14.80 -10.04 2.01
N LEU A 425 13.77 -10.28 1.20
CA LEU A 425 13.60 -9.56 -0.07
C LEU A 425 13.58 -8.04 0.16
N ALA A 426 12.92 -7.60 1.24
CA ALA A 426 12.86 -6.19 1.64
C ALA A 426 14.24 -5.58 1.93
N THR A 427 15.16 -6.33 2.54
CA THR A 427 16.55 -5.89 2.77
C THR A 427 17.26 -5.50 1.49
N HIS A 428 16.93 -6.17 0.38
CA HIS A 428 17.46 -5.88 -0.96
C HIS A 428 16.59 -4.92 -1.77
N GLY A 429 15.61 -4.27 -1.14
CA GLY A 429 14.70 -3.34 -1.80
C GLY A 429 13.69 -3.99 -2.75
N ILE A 430 13.45 -5.29 -2.62
CA ILE A 430 12.54 -6.05 -3.49
C ILE A 430 11.12 -5.97 -2.90
N PHE A 431 10.36 -4.97 -3.35
CA PHE A 431 8.94 -4.74 -3.02
C PHE A 431 8.03 -4.81 -4.24
N TYR A 432 8.53 -5.31 -5.36
CA TYR A 432 7.85 -5.41 -6.66
C TYR A 432 8.21 -6.72 -7.34
N ASN A 433 7.46 -7.08 -8.37
CA ASN A 433 7.69 -8.30 -9.13
C ASN A 433 9.11 -8.31 -9.72
N THR A 434 9.88 -9.35 -9.41
CA THR A 434 11.32 -9.41 -9.71
C THR A 434 11.71 -10.80 -10.19
N THR A 435 12.63 -10.85 -11.14
CA THR A 435 13.27 -12.09 -11.59
C THR A 435 14.59 -12.28 -10.87
N LEU A 436 14.79 -13.45 -10.27
CA LEU A 436 16.03 -13.87 -9.64
C LEU A 436 16.69 -14.98 -10.48
N GLY A 437 17.99 -14.86 -10.71
CA GLY A 437 18.77 -15.93 -11.32
C GLY A 437 19.17 -16.97 -10.28
N LEU A 438 18.99 -18.26 -10.61
CA LEU A 438 19.45 -19.38 -9.79
C LEU A 438 20.68 -20.03 -10.44
N LEU A 439 21.78 -20.04 -9.70
CA LEU A 439 22.97 -20.80 -10.00
C LEU A 439 23.10 -21.96 -9.00
N GLN A 440 23.26 -23.17 -9.49
CA GLN A 440 23.66 -24.32 -8.68
C GLN A 440 25.18 -24.38 -8.56
N THR A 441 25.66 -24.53 -7.34
CA THR A 441 27.11 -24.66 -7.06
C THR A 441 27.37 -25.89 -6.21
N GLU A 442 28.61 -26.35 -6.25
CA GLU A 442 29.06 -27.36 -5.30
C GLU A 442 28.89 -26.86 -3.85
N PRO A 443 28.68 -27.76 -2.89
CA PRO A 443 28.58 -27.40 -1.47
C PRO A 443 29.80 -26.58 -1.04
N GLN A 444 29.52 -25.43 -0.41
CA GLN A 444 30.57 -24.53 0.06
C GLN A 444 30.99 -24.89 1.48
N LYS A 445 32.29 -24.77 1.76
CA LYS A 445 32.81 -24.87 3.13
C LYS A 445 32.19 -23.79 4.02
N MET A 446 31.74 -24.19 5.20
CA MET A 446 31.21 -23.29 6.21
C MET A 446 31.95 -23.43 7.52
N GLN A 447 31.94 -22.39 8.35
CA GLN A 447 32.47 -22.44 9.70
C GLN A 447 31.36 -22.75 10.70
N VAL A 448 31.63 -23.65 11.64
CA VAL A 448 30.80 -23.94 12.80
C VAL A 448 31.62 -23.83 14.07
N PHE A 449 30.97 -23.49 15.15
CA PHE A 449 31.62 -23.41 16.47
C PHE A 449 31.25 -24.63 17.28
N VAL A 450 32.24 -25.29 17.87
CA VAL A 450 32.01 -26.37 18.83
C VAL A 450 32.38 -25.86 20.23
N ASN A 451 31.43 -25.91 21.15
CA ASN A 451 31.56 -25.47 22.52
C ASN A 451 31.56 -26.68 23.47
N ASP A 452 32.63 -26.85 24.24
CA ASP A 452 32.84 -27.95 25.20
C ASP A 452 32.68 -27.53 26.68
N LYS A 453 31.94 -26.46 26.95
CA LYS A 453 31.76 -25.77 28.24
C LYS A 453 32.92 -24.87 28.68
N ASN A 454 34.14 -25.18 28.27
CA ASN A 454 35.34 -24.43 28.66
C ASN A 454 35.87 -23.57 27.54
N ARG A 455 35.66 -24.02 26.31
CA ARG A 455 36.24 -23.40 25.10
C ARG A 455 35.31 -23.53 23.91
N THR A 456 35.32 -22.51 23.08
CA THR A 456 34.66 -22.52 21.76
C THR A 456 35.75 -22.61 20.68
N THR A 457 35.68 -23.64 19.86
CA THR A 457 36.64 -23.87 18.78
C THR A 457 35.94 -23.84 17.44
N THR A 458 36.55 -23.17 16.46
CA THR A 458 35.99 -23.04 15.07
C THR A 458 36.45 -24.22 14.23
N TYR A 459 35.51 -24.85 13.54
CA TYR A 459 35.74 -25.91 12.56
C TYR A 459 35.23 -25.50 11.19
N THR A 460 35.99 -25.89 10.15
CA THR A 460 35.56 -25.70 8.76
C THR A 460 35.05 -27.03 8.23
N VAL A 461 33.78 -27.05 7.83
CA VAL A 461 33.05 -28.25 7.42
C VAL A 461 32.30 -28.00 6.13
N LEU A 462 31.87 -29.08 5.47
CA LEU A 462 30.88 -29.03 4.39
C LEU A 462 29.49 -29.40 4.95
N PRO A 463 28.41 -28.86 4.40
CA PRO A 463 27.06 -29.33 4.75
C PRO A 463 26.85 -30.82 4.55
N THR A 464 27.58 -31.40 3.62
CA THR A 464 27.58 -32.83 3.28
C THR A 464 28.43 -33.68 4.23
N ASP A 465 29.27 -33.07 5.06
CA ASP A 465 30.05 -33.82 6.05
C ASP A 465 29.13 -34.51 7.06
N THR A 466 29.44 -35.74 7.40
CA THR A 466 28.74 -36.47 8.45
C THR A 466 29.14 -35.95 9.84
N VAL A 467 28.27 -36.15 10.80
CA VAL A 467 28.59 -35.85 12.20
C VAL A 467 29.86 -36.61 12.65
N ARG A 468 30.04 -37.83 12.14
CA ARG A 468 31.26 -38.59 12.39
C ARG A 468 32.53 -37.90 11.92
N GLN A 469 32.51 -37.32 10.69
CA GLN A 469 33.65 -36.58 10.16
C GLN A 469 33.96 -35.32 10.99
N LEU A 470 32.93 -34.60 11.48
CA LEU A 470 33.15 -33.50 12.42
C LEU A 470 33.80 -33.98 13.73
N LYS A 471 33.31 -35.09 14.32
CA LYS A 471 33.92 -35.67 15.52
C LYS A 471 35.38 -36.07 15.32
N GLU A 472 35.72 -36.58 14.15
CA GLU A 472 37.12 -36.91 13.78
C GLU A 472 37.98 -35.66 13.62
N GLN A 473 37.44 -34.56 13.08
CA GLN A 473 38.16 -33.27 13.07
C GLN A 473 38.41 -32.72 14.47
N ILE A 474 37.44 -32.89 15.39
CA ILE A 474 37.59 -32.50 16.80
C ILE A 474 38.68 -33.33 17.45
N GLN A 475 38.67 -34.65 17.25
CA GLN A 475 39.72 -35.57 17.78
C GLN A 475 41.12 -35.20 17.22
N ALA A 476 41.22 -34.91 15.96
CA ALA A 476 42.48 -34.54 15.33
C ALA A 476 43.11 -33.25 15.89
N ARG A 477 42.31 -32.36 16.44
CA ARG A 477 42.75 -31.12 17.12
C ARG A 477 42.96 -31.29 18.64
N GLN A 478 43.36 -32.46 19.07
CA GLN A 478 43.61 -32.81 20.48
C GLN A 478 42.34 -32.77 21.37
N GLY A 479 41.18 -32.95 20.77
CA GLY A 479 39.93 -33.17 21.46
C GLY A 479 39.76 -34.63 21.91
N PRO A 480 38.67 -34.96 22.63
CA PRO A 480 38.33 -36.31 23.02
C PRO A 480 38.12 -37.21 21.78
N SER A 481 38.24 -38.53 21.96
CA SER A 481 38.02 -39.48 20.87
C SER A 481 36.60 -39.35 20.31
N ALA A 482 36.43 -39.57 19.00
CA ALA A 482 35.13 -39.41 18.33
C ALA A 482 33.99 -40.22 19.02
N ASN A 483 34.31 -41.37 19.58
CA ASN A 483 33.34 -42.23 20.28
C ASN A 483 32.93 -41.70 21.66
N GLU A 484 33.72 -40.84 22.26
CA GLU A 484 33.44 -40.21 23.57
C GLU A 484 32.69 -38.90 23.43
N GLN A 485 32.56 -38.37 22.23
CA GLN A 485 31.88 -37.11 21.97
C GLN A 485 30.38 -37.31 21.83
N ARG A 486 29.61 -36.47 22.50
CA ARG A 486 28.18 -36.28 22.31
C ARG A 486 27.94 -34.87 21.81
N LEU A 487 27.57 -34.72 20.54
CA LEU A 487 27.30 -33.43 19.93
C LEU A 487 25.79 -33.16 19.92
N THR A 488 25.41 -31.92 20.24
CA THR A 488 24.03 -31.45 20.20
C THR A 488 23.94 -30.14 19.46
N TYR A 489 22.87 -29.97 18.67
CA TYR A 489 22.53 -28.74 17.96
C TYR A 489 21.06 -28.39 18.18
N GLY A 490 20.80 -27.23 18.78
CA GLY A 490 19.48 -26.92 19.32
C GLY A 490 19.10 -27.96 20.41
N SER A 491 17.93 -28.56 20.27
CA SER A 491 17.44 -29.61 21.18
C SER A 491 17.74 -31.05 20.71
N ARG A 492 18.50 -31.22 19.62
CA ARG A 492 18.74 -32.53 19.00
C ARG A 492 20.15 -33.02 19.24
N GLU A 493 20.28 -34.32 19.61
CA GLU A 493 21.56 -35.02 19.56
C GLU A 493 21.90 -35.39 18.10
N LEU A 494 23.15 -35.16 17.70
CA LEU A 494 23.65 -35.42 16.36
C LEU A 494 24.18 -36.85 16.26
N GLU A 495 23.53 -37.67 15.40
CA GLU A 495 23.95 -39.05 15.14
C GLU A 495 25.05 -39.13 14.07
N ASP A 496 26.06 -39.96 14.28
CA ASP A 496 27.26 -40.08 13.43
C ASP A 496 27.00 -40.31 11.95
N ARG A 497 25.92 -41.05 11.61
CA ARG A 497 25.57 -41.45 10.26
C ARG A 497 24.96 -40.33 9.41
N HIS A 498 24.40 -39.31 10.03
CA HIS A 498 23.72 -38.22 9.34
C HIS A 498 24.67 -37.08 9.00
N THR A 499 24.36 -36.34 7.94
CA THR A 499 25.11 -35.16 7.53
C THR A 499 24.74 -33.94 8.38
N LEU A 500 25.59 -32.93 8.39
CA LEU A 500 25.29 -31.66 9.05
C LEU A 500 24.07 -30.98 8.42
N ALA A 501 23.90 -31.11 7.11
CA ALA A 501 22.72 -30.64 6.40
C ALA A 501 21.41 -31.35 6.83
N TYR A 502 21.48 -32.63 7.22
CA TYR A 502 20.30 -33.35 7.73
C TYR A 502 19.72 -32.68 9.00
N TYR A 503 20.58 -32.11 9.83
CA TYR A 503 20.19 -31.38 11.04
C TYR A 503 19.99 -29.88 10.79
N ASP A 504 20.09 -29.42 9.53
CA ASP A 504 20.01 -28.02 9.15
C ASP A 504 21.01 -27.12 9.89
N VAL A 505 22.24 -27.63 10.07
CA VAL A 505 23.32 -26.87 10.69
C VAL A 505 23.71 -25.71 9.76
N LYS A 506 23.55 -24.49 10.25
CA LYS A 506 23.84 -23.27 9.49
C LYS A 506 25.28 -22.78 9.72
N PRO A 507 25.84 -21.99 8.80
CA PRO A 507 27.14 -21.32 9.03
C PRO A 507 27.11 -20.47 10.29
N MET A 508 28.26 -20.40 10.98
CA MET A 508 28.46 -19.57 12.20
C MET A 508 27.58 -19.94 13.39
N THR A 509 27.03 -21.15 13.43
CA THR A 509 26.24 -21.65 14.55
C THR A 509 27.07 -22.45 15.56
N ILE A 510 26.54 -22.60 16.79
CA ILE A 510 27.20 -23.30 17.88
C ILE A 510 26.66 -24.72 18.01
N ILE A 511 27.53 -25.69 17.96
CA ILE A 511 27.30 -27.09 18.32
C ILE A 511 27.87 -27.33 19.72
N TYR A 512 27.11 -27.87 20.61
CA TYR A 512 27.57 -28.16 21.96
C TYR A 512 28.11 -29.58 22.04
N MET A 513 29.28 -29.75 22.71
CA MET A 513 29.90 -31.02 22.92
C MET A 513 29.91 -31.37 24.41
N LEU A 514 29.47 -32.58 24.71
CA LEU A 514 29.57 -33.23 26.02
C LEU A 514 30.34 -34.53 25.86
N LEU A 515 31.01 -34.96 26.91
CA LEU A 515 31.64 -36.28 26.96
C LEU A 515 30.60 -37.34 27.36
N ARG A 516 30.61 -38.47 26.66
CA ARG A 516 29.87 -39.66 27.12
C ARG A 516 30.56 -40.22 28.34
N LEU A 517 29.84 -40.32 29.45
CA LEU A 517 30.33 -41.04 30.63
C LEU A 517 30.54 -42.51 30.26
N ARG A 518 31.74 -43.04 30.39
CA ARG A 518 31.97 -44.48 30.35
C ARG A 518 31.18 -45.09 31.52
N GLY A 519 30.20 -45.94 31.24
CA GLY A 519 29.57 -46.76 32.23
C GLY A 519 30.69 -47.54 32.93
N GLY A 520 30.91 -47.27 34.23
CA GLY A 520 31.85 -48.03 34.99
C GLY A 520 31.46 -49.51 34.93
N ALA A 521 32.32 -50.36 34.43
CA ALA A 521 32.24 -51.78 34.74
C ALA A 521 32.38 -51.88 36.26
N GLY A 522 31.29 -52.17 36.95
CA GLY A 522 31.32 -52.52 38.34
C GLY A 522 32.21 -53.76 38.52
N PRO A 523 32.79 -53.93 39.73
CA PRO A 523 33.70 -55.01 40.04
C PRO A 523 33.06 -56.38 39.93
#